data_a056bcf18f81ca91cbd8ecc3c0c2fca8
#
_entry.id   a056bcf18f81ca91cbd8ecc3c0c2fca8
#
_cell.length_a   1.000
_cell.length_b   1.000
_cell.length_c   1.000
_cell.angle_alpha   90.00
_cell.angle_beta   90.00
_cell.angle_gamma   90.00
#
_symmetry.space_group_name_H-M   'P 1'
#
loop_
_entity.id
_entity.type
_entity.pdbx_description
1 polymer ?
#
loop_
_entity_poly.entity_id
_entity_poly.type
_entity_poly.pdbx_seq_one_letter_code
_entity_poly.pdbx_strand_id
1 'polypeptide(L)'
;MSDKGLWVKIDGIDMEYEAWLLIRLFFKDEYFKFYSEDEYISGSVLFVQVRDEGSWQCRAELYSYLEGRDVIQSISRGLIQPDHSSLKTVSESEINEPGGGILKSRKILAGSVIYDVLSRVTGKKLPYGALTGVRPVKLAMVCLKDGLDRKGTIDMLMKATGMSSEKAGLLCDVAG
;
A
#
# COMPACT_ATOMS: atom_id res chain seq x y z
N MET A 1 7.02 16.45 -14.50
CA MET A 1 5.92 16.72 -13.53
C MET A 1 6.05 18.16 -13.13
N SER A 2 5.01 18.97 -13.40
CA SER A 2 5.00 20.40 -13.05
C SER A 2 5.03 20.59 -11.53
N ASP A 3 5.42 21.77 -11.06
CA ASP A 3 5.59 22.22 -9.65
C ASP A 3 4.42 21.98 -8.68
N LYS A 4 3.43 21.18 -9.06
CA LYS A 4 2.27 20.82 -8.24
C LYS A 4 2.57 19.50 -7.53
N GLY A 5 2.70 19.56 -6.21
CA GLY A 5 3.04 18.42 -5.36
C GLY A 5 2.01 17.30 -5.36
N LEU A 6 2.38 16.17 -4.74
CA LEU A 6 1.47 15.06 -4.44
C LEU A 6 0.84 15.27 -3.06
N TRP A 7 -0.47 15.33 -3.00
CA TRP A 7 -1.23 15.34 -1.76
C TRP A 7 -1.62 13.93 -1.37
N VAL A 8 -1.46 13.57 -0.11
CA VAL A 8 -1.76 12.23 0.38
C VAL A 8 -2.87 12.31 1.42
N LYS A 9 -3.98 11.62 1.18
CA LYS A 9 -5.07 11.45 2.15
C LYS A 9 -5.21 9.98 2.47
N ILE A 10 -5.18 9.64 3.76
CA ILE A 10 -5.41 8.28 4.26
C ILE A 10 -6.66 8.31 5.12
N ASP A 11 -7.56 7.37 4.88
CA ASP A 11 -8.84 7.22 5.55
C ASP A 11 -9.03 5.79 6.07
N GLY A 12 -9.58 5.67 7.27
CA GLY A 12 -9.88 4.37 7.90
C GLY A 12 -8.71 3.65 8.58
N ILE A 13 -7.50 4.22 8.58
CA ILE A 13 -6.33 3.67 9.27
C ILE A 13 -5.31 4.76 9.62
N ASP A 14 -4.68 4.64 10.78
CA ASP A 14 -3.54 5.47 11.15
C ASP A 14 -2.24 4.83 10.65
N MET A 15 -1.72 5.32 9.52
CA MET A 15 -0.48 4.83 8.91
C MET A 15 0.32 5.92 8.16
N GLU A 16 0.16 7.18 8.52
CA GLU A 16 0.86 8.27 7.83
C GLU A 16 2.38 8.09 7.84
N TYR A 17 2.94 7.62 8.96
CA TYR A 17 4.37 7.38 9.07
C TYR A 17 4.86 6.26 8.13
N GLU A 18 4.16 5.13 8.08
CA GLU A 18 4.48 4.02 7.19
C GLU A 18 4.29 4.40 5.72
N ALA A 19 3.24 5.16 5.42
CA ALA A 19 3.01 5.69 4.09
C ALA A 19 4.11 6.68 3.68
N TRP A 20 4.54 7.57 4.58
CA TRP A 20 5.66 8.48 4.34
C TRP A 20 6.94 7.71 4.01
N LEU A 21 7.30 6.68 4.80
CA LEU A 21 8.45 5.82 4.53
C LEU A 21 8.41 5.18 3.14
N LEU A 22 7.21 4.79 2.68
CA LEU A 22 7.04 4.17 1.37
C LEU A 22 7.07 5.20 0.23
N ILE A 23 6.33 6.30 0.35
CA ILE A 23 6.18 7.30 -0.69
C ILE A 23 7.52 7.99 -1.00
N ARG A 24 8.34 8.25 0.03
CA ARG A 24 9.67 8.83 -0.15
C ARG A 24 10.64 7.98 -0.97
N LEU A 25 10.37 6.70 -1.12
CA LEU A 25 11.15 5.84 -2.02
C LEU A 25 10.83 6.10 -3.50
N PHE A 26 9.71 6.73 -3.80
CA PHE A 26 9.27 7.12 -5.14
C PHE A 26 9.53 8.60 -5.42
N PHE A 27 9.27 9.46 -4.43
CA PHE A 27 9.36 10.91 -4.52
C PHE A 27 10.23 11.46 -3.41
N LYS A 28 10.88 12.61 -3.66
CA LYS A 28 11.55 13.35 -2.58
C LYS A 28 10.52 13.96 -1.63
N ASP A 29 10.88 14.12 -0.35
CA ASP A 29 9.99 14.63 0.70
C ASP A 29 9.38 16.01 0.38
N GLU A 30 10.06 16.84 -0.40
CA GLU A 30 9.60 18.16 -0.84
C GLU A 30 8.45 18.13 -1.87
N TYR A 31 8.19 16.97 -2.49
CA TYR A 31 7.18 16.82 -3.54
C TYR A 31 5.88 16.20 -3.07
N PHE A 32 5.77 15.81 -1.81
CA PHE A 32 4.51 15.30 -1.29
C PHE A 32 4.26 15.75 0.14
N LYS A 33 2.97 15.85 0.51
CA LYS A 33 2.53 16.14 1.87
C LYS A 33 1.20 15.46 2.17
N PHE A 34 0.97 15.18 3.45
CA PHE A 34 -0.32 14.69 3.91
C PHE A 34 -1.33 15.83 3.95
N TYR A 35 -2.56 15.52 3.52
CA TYR A 35 -3.66 16.47 3.54
C TYR A 35 -4.18 16.62 4.97
N SER A 36 -4.27 17.86 5.44
CA SER A 36 -5.02 18.24 6.62
C SER A 36 -6.33 18.93 6.23
N GLU A 37 -7.31 18.94 7.14
CA GLU A 37 -8.63 19.51 6.86
C GLU A 37 -8.54 20.98 6.43
N ASP A 38 -9.43 21.35 5.51
CA ASP A 38 -9.59 22.71 4.96
C ASP A 38 -8.42 23.25 4.10
N GLU A 39 -7.45 22.43 3.74
CA GLU A 39 -6.39 22.85 2.83
C GLU A 39 -6.89 22.97 1.38
N TYR A 40 -6.37 23.99 0.68
CA TYR A 40 -6.57 24.13 -0.76
C TYR A 40 -5.63 23.19 -1.50
N ILE A 41 -6.18 22.23 -2.22
CA ILE A 41 -5.41 21.29 -3.05
C ILE A 41 -5.09 21.94 -4.39
N SER A 42 -3.85 21.81 -4.81
CA SER A 42 -3.40 22.14 -6.17
C SER A 42 -2.34 21.12 -6.55
N GLY A 43 -2.70 20.13 -7.39
CA GLY A 43 -1.80 19.07 -7.81
C GLY A 43 -2.46 17.71 -7.91
N SER A 44 -1.67 16.65 -7.76
CA SER A 44 -2.14 15.27 -7.75
C SER A 44 -2.57 14.85 -6.34
N VAL A 45 -3.52 13.92 -6.24
CA VAL A 45 -4.00 13.38 -4.95
C VAL A 45 -3.84 11.86 -4.97
N LEU A 46 -3.13 11.33 -3.99
CA LEU A 46 -3.15 9.91 -3.63
C LEU A 46 -4.15 9.73 -2.48
N PHE A 47 -5.28 9.12 -2.77
CA PHE A 47 -6.30 8.80 -1.79
C PHE A 47 -6.23 7.33 -1.42
N VAL A 48 -6.04 7.03 -0.14
CA VAL A 48 -5.94 5.68 0.40
C VAL A 48 -7.10 5.46 1.36
N GLN A 49 -7.83 4.38 1.18
CA GLN A 49 -8.96 4.04 2.03
C GLN A 49 -8.87 2.59 2.50
N VAL A 50 -9.10 2.38 3.80
CA VAL A 50 -9.22 1.06 4.41
C VAL A 50 -10.61 0.94 5.02
N ARG A 51 -11.34 -0.10 4.62
CA ARG A 51 -12.68 -0.43 5.13
C ARG A 51 -12.69 -1.82 5.73
N ASP A 52 -13.52 -2.00 6.73
CA ASP A 52 -13.78 -3.26 7.41
C ASP A 52 -15.29 -3.49 7.45
N GLU A 53 -15.81 -4.19 6.46
CA GLU A 53 -17.23 -4.50 6.29
C GLU A 53 -17.42 -6.02 6.17
N GLY A 54 -16.89 -6.79 7.17
CA GLY A 54 -16.87 -8.27 7.13
C GLY A 54 -15.77 -8.86 6.22
N SER A 55 -15.17 -8.04 5.40
CA SER A 55 -13.89 -8.28 4.70
C SER A 55 -13.06 -7.01 4.72
N TRP A 56 -11.74 -7.16 4.76
CA TRP A 56 -10.86 -5.99 4.73
C TRP A 56 -10.65 -5.57 3.27
N GLN A 57 -10.93 -4.31 3.01
CA GLN A 57 -10.69 -3.70 1.71
C GLN A 57 -9.69 -2.56 1.86
N CYS A 58 -8.60 -2.64 1.13
CA CYS A 58 -7.61 -1.59 1.02
C CYS A 58 -7.60 -1.09 -0.42
N ARG A 59 -7.85 0.20 -0.61
CA ARG A 59 -7.88 0.86 -1.91
C ARG A 59 -6.88 2.01 -1.92
N ALA A 60 -6.14 2.16 -3.01
CA ALA A 60 -5.37 3.36 -3.31
C ALA A 60 -5.75 3.88 -4.70
N GLU A 61 -5.98 5.16 -4.82
CA GLU A 61 -6.42 5.84 -6.04
C GLU A 61 -5.56 7.09 -6.24
N LEU A 62 -5.07 7.29 -7.46
CA LEU A 62 -4.34 8.48 -7.85
C LEU A 62 -5.17 9.31 -8.80
N TYR A 63 -5.27 10.57 -8.50
CA TYR A 63 -5.96 11.61 -9.27
C TYR A 63 -4.95 12.68 -9.65
N SER A 64 -4.90 13.07 -10.92
CA SER A 64 -3.95 14.06 -11.41
C SER A 64 -4.61 15.42 -11.61
N TYR A 65 -3.84 16.48 -11.32
CA TYR A 65 -4.19 17.86 -11.66
C TYR A 65 -5.50 18.38 -11.07
N LEU A 66 -5.81 18.03 -9.83
CA LEU A 66 -6.98 18.54 -9.12
C LEU A 66 -6.69 19.89 -8.46
N GLU A 67 -7.72 20.72 -8.35
CA GLU A 67 -7.62 22.03 -7.74
C GLU A 67 -8.91 22.41 -7.00
N GLY A 68 -8.79 22.84 -5.74
CA GLY A 68 -9.92 23.29 -4.93
C GLY A 68 -9.87 22.86 -3.46
N ARG A 69 -10.84 23.38 -2.66
CA ARG A 69 -11.01 22.99 -1.25
C ARG A 69 -11.84 21.72 -1.08
N ASP A 70 -12.80 21.48 -1.98
CA ASP A 70 -13.76 20.38 -1.88
C ASP A 70 -13.29 19.11 -2.62
N VAL A 71 -12.02 19.06 -3.03
CA VAL A 71 -11.46 17.96 -3.82
C VAL A 71 -11.61 16.62 -3.08
N ILE A 72 -11.21 16.55 -1.80
CA ILE A 72 -11.29 15.30 -1.02
C ILE A 72 -12.74 14.83 -0.85
N GLN A 73 -13.68 15.76 -0.62
CA GLN A 73 -15.10 15.42 -0.52
C GLN A 73 -15.64 14.91 -1.85
N SER A 74 -15.24 15.50 -2.96
CA SER A 74 -15.63 15.07 -4.30
C SER A 74 -15.11 13.67 -4.64
N ILE A 75 -13.86 13.37 -4.28
CA ILE A 75 -13.28 12.02 -4.38
C ILE A 75 -14.07 11.03 -3.52
N SER A 76 -14.31 11.34 -2.25
CA SER A 76 -15.01 10.46 -1.31
C SER A 76 -16.43 10.14 -1.74
N ARG A 77 -17.09 11.06 -2.47
CA ARG A 77 -18.42 10.88 -3.05
C ARG A 77 -18.41 10.20 -4.43
N GLY A 78 -17.24 9.88 -4.97
CA GLY A 78 -17.11 9.26 -6.30
C GLY A 78 -17.45 10.17 -7.47
N LEU A 79 -17.38 11.50 -7.28
CA LEU A 79 -17.69 12.48 -8.32
C LEU A 79 -16.52 12.68 -9.31
N ILE A 80 -15.32 12.23 -8.95
CA ILE A 80 -14.12 12.30 -9.78
C ILE A 80 -13.60 10.89 -9.98
N GLN A 81 -13.21 10.54 -11.21
CA GLN A 81 -12.65 9.23 -11.51
C GLN A 81 -11.12 9.25 -11.33
N PRO A 82 -10.52 8.19 -10.76
CA PRO A 82 -9.08 8.10 -10.63
C PRO A 82 -8.41 7.79 -11.97
N ASP A 83 -7.20 8.29 -12.16
CA ASP A 83 -6.35 7.92 -13.30
C ASP A 83 -5.74 6.53 -13.11
N HIS A 84 -5.42 6.20 -11.87
CA HIS A 84 -4.87 4.89 -11.47
C HIS A 84 -5.50 4.44 -10.16
N SER A 85 -5.77 3.13 -10.06
CA SER A 85 -6.29 2.53 -8.84
C SER A 85 -5.69 1.16 -8.57
N SER A 86 -5.65 0.77 -7.30
CA SER A 86 -5.39 -0.58 -6.82
C SER A 86 -6.34 -0.91 -5.69
N LEU A 87 -6.91 -2.11 -5.72
CA LEU A 87 -7.82 -2.62 -4.70
C LEU A 87 -7.35 -4.00 -4.27
N LYS A 88 -7.22 -4.21 -2.96
CA LYS A 88 -7.05 -5.55 -2.38
C LYS A 88 -8.15 -5.80 -1.38
N THR A 89 -8.81 -6.94 -1.53
CA THR A 89 -9.81 -7.44 -0.59
C THR A 89 -9.27 -8.71 0.05
N VAL A 90 -9.41 -8.82 1.36
CA VAL A 90 -9.01 -10.00 2.13
C VAL A 90 -10.21 -10.48 2.94
N SER A 91 -10.64 -11.69 2.69
CA SER A 91 -11.73 -12.34 3.41
C SER A 91 -11.24 -12.95 4.72
N GLU A 92 -12.15 -13.20 5.65
CA GLU A 92 -11.86 -13.89 6.91
C GLU A 92 -11.34 -15.32 6.67
N SER A 93 -11.80 -15.99 5.61
CA SER A 93 -11.31 -17.32 5.23
C SER A 93 -9.84 -17.29 4.83
N GLU A 94 -9.39 -16.30 4.03
CA GLU A 94 -7.99 -16.16 3.64
C GLU A 94 -7.06 -15.89 4.84
N ILE A 95 -7.56 -15.16 5.86
CA ILE A 95 -6.81 -14.91 7.09
C ILE A 95 -6.58 -16.19 7.90
N ASN A 96 -7.53 -17.11 7.83
CA ASN A 96 -7.50 -18.36 8.58
C ASN A 96 -6.79 -19.51 7.83
N GLU A 97 -6.42 -19.31 6.56
CA GLU A 97 -5.58 -20.25 5.82
C GLU A 97 -4.11 -20.21 6.29
N PRO A 98 -3.33 -21.28 6.04
CA PRO A 98 -1.89 -21.28 6.30
C PRO A 98 -1.21 -20.06 5.67
N GLY A 99 -0.41 -19.34 6.46
CA GLY A 99 0.26 -18.11 6.06
C GLY A 99 -0.61 -16.85 6.04
N GLY A 100 -1.93 -16.98 6.23
CA GLY A 100 -2.86 -15.84 6.26
C GLY A 100 -2.60 -14.84 7.39
N GLY A 101 -1.78 -15.22 8.36
CA GLY A 101 -1.35 -14.33 9.44
C GLY A 101 -0.73 -13.00 8.98
N ILE A 102 -0.05 -12.99 7.83
CA ILE A 102 0.46 -11.76 7.19
C ILE A 102 -0.69 -10.83 6.78
N LEU A 103 -1.79 -11.39 6.28
CA LEU A 103 -2.94 -10.65 5.78
C LEU A 103 -3.74 -9.97 6.91
N LYS A 104 -3.47 -10.31 8.18
CA LYS A 104 -4.03 -9.60 9.35
C LYS A 104 -3.51 -8.16 9.45
N SER A 105 -2.37 -7.86 8.87
CA SER A 105 -1.79 -6.51 8.90
C SER A 105 -2.41 -5.60 7.84
N ARG A 106 -3.42 -4.81 8.23
CA ARG A 106 -4.03 -3.79 7.39
C ARG A 106 -3.01 -2.80 6.84
N LYS A 107 -1.97 -2.47 7.63
CA LYS A 107 -0.88 -1.56 7.20
C LYS A 107 -0.05 -2.16 6.06
N ILE A 108 0.22 -3.47 6.06
CA ILE A 108 0.93 -4.14 4.97
C ILE A 108 0.06 -4.12 3.71
N LEU A 109 -1.23 -4.42 3.82
CA LEU A 109 -2.14 -4.43 2.69
C LEU A 109 -2.34 -3.02 2.11
N ALA A 110 -2.56 -2.02 2.95
CA ALA A 110 -2.66 -0.63 2.53
C ALA A 110 -1.36 -0.14 1.88
N GLY A 111 -0.20 -0.47 2.45
CA GLY A 111 1.10 -0.21 1.83
C GLY A 111 1.24 -0.86 0.46
N SER A 112 0.73 -2.09 0.29
CA SER A 112 0.82 -2.80 -0.99
C SER A 112 -0.02 -2.15 -2.10
N VAL A 113 -1.22 -1.62 -1.81
CA VAL A 113 -2.02 -0.89 -2.81
C VAL A 113 -1.41 0.48 -3.15
N ILE A 114 -0.80 1.16 -2.18
CA ILE A 114 0.00 2.38 -2.43
C ILE A 114 1.16 2.05 -3.38
N TYR A 115 1.92 1.00 -3.06
CA TYR A 115 3.04 0.54 -3.89
C TYR A 115 2.60 0.21 -5.31
N ASP A 116 1.50 -0.52 -5.48
CA ASP A 116 0.97 -0.91 -6.79
C ASP A 116 0.64 0.31 -7.66
N VAL A 117 0.02 1.34 -7.09
CA VAL A 117 -0.30 2.58 -7.82
C VAL A 117 0.98 3.34 -8.16
N LEU A 118 1.85 3.58 -7.17
CA LEU A 118 3.05 4.38 -7.38
C LEU A 118 4.05 3.70 -8.33
N SER A 119 4.21 2.38 -8.24
CA SER A 119 5.10 1.63 -9.13
C SER A 119 4.63 1.66 -10.59
N ARG A 120 3.30 1.62 -10.84
CA ARG A 120 2.74 1.76 -12.19
C ARG A 120 2.97 3.16 -12.77
N VAL A 121 2.74 4.18 -11.98
CA VAL A 121 2.84 5.58 -12.42
C VAL A 121 4.29 5.99 -12.67
N THR A 122 5.20 5.58 -11.81
CA THR A 122 6.62 5.97 -11.88
C THR A 122 7.47 5.01 -12.71
N GLY A 123 6.98 3.80 -12.99
CA GLY A 123 7.76 2.69 -13.57
C GLY A 123 8.81 2.10 -12.62
N LYS A 124 8.92 2.62 -11.39
CA LYS A 124 9.92 2.19 -10.41
C LYS A 124 9.43 0.97 -9.64
N LYS A 125 10.27 -0.06 -9.57
CA LYS A 125 10.02 -1.27 -8.78
C LYS A 125 10.98 -1.31 -7.60
N LEU A 126 10.43 -1.55 -6.40
CA LEU A 126 11.22 -1.73 -5.18
C LEU A 126 11.42 -3.22 -4.92
N PRO A 127 12.64 -3.69 -4.60
CA PRO A 127 12.93 -5.12 -4.40
C PRO A 127 12.09 -5.77 -3.29
N TYR A 128 11.82 -5.02 -2.22
CA TYR A 128 10.99 -5.45 -1.09
C TYR A 128 9.53 -5.00 -1.19
N GLY A 129 9.09 -4.47 -2.35
CA GLY A 129 7.72 -3.98 -2.56
C GLY A 129 7.34 -2.88 -1.57
N ALA A 130 6.21 -3.05 -0.91
CA ALA A 130 5.67 -2.10 0.06
C ALA A 130 6.36 -2.14 1.44
N LEU A 131 7.28 -3.08 1.68
CA LEU A 131 7.91 -3.21 2.99
C LEU A 131 8.94 -2.12 3.23
N THR A 132 8.68 -1.29 4.23
CA THR A 132 9.56 -0.21 4.69
C THR A 132 9.74 -0.32 6.20
N GLY A 133 10.99 -0.31 6.68
CA GLY A 133 11.30 -0.29 8.11
C GLY A 133 10.90 -1.54 8.92
N VAL A 134 10.37 -2.57 8.29
CA VAL A 134 9.97 -3.84 8.93
C VAL A 134 11.13 -4.83 8.83
N ARG A 135 11.15 -5.81 9.74
CA ARG A 135 12.03 -6.98 9.63
C ARG A 135 11.39 -8.00 8.68
N PRO A 136 11.72 -8.02 7.38
CA PRO A 136 11.01 -8.85 6.38
C PRO A 136 11.07 -10.34 6.69
N VAL A 137 12.17 -10.79 7.29
CA VAL A 137 12.37 -12.19 7.71
C VAL A 137 11.27 -12.66 8.67
N LYS A 138 10.75 -11.78 9.54
CA LYS A 138 9.65 -12.15 10.42
C LYS A 138 8.40 -12.58 9.67
N LEU A 139 8.13 -11.99 8.51
CA LEU A 139 6.97 -12.37 7.71
C LEU A 139 7.13 -13.77 7.11
N ALA A 140 8.33 -14.08 6.60
CA ALA A 140 8.66 -15.43 6.15
C ALA A 140 8.54 -16.45 7.29
N MET A 141 9.05 -16.12 8.48
CA MET A 141 8.91 -16.98 9.67
C MET A 141 7.44 -17.22 10.07
N VAL A 142 6.56 -16.22 9.94
CA VAL A 142 5.13 -16.41 10.21
C VAL A 142 4.54 -17.42 9.23
N CYS A 143 4.79 -17.27 7.92
CA CYS A 143 4.29 -18.18 6.90
C CYS A 143 4.76 -19.62 7.13
N LEU A 144 6.07 -19.81 7.41
CA LEU A 144 6.64 -21.13 7.66
C LEU A 144 6.08 -21.78 8.94
N LYS A 145 5.89 -20.99 10.01
CA LYS A 145 5.26 -21.46 11.26
C LYS A 145 3.79 -21.84 11.07
N ASP A 146 3.10 -21.13 10.19
CA ASP A 146 1.71 -21.42 9.82
C ASP A 146 1.58 -22.64 8.89
N GLY A 147 2.69 -23.31 8.56
CA GLY A 147 2.73 -24.57 7.81
C GLY A 147 2.87 -24.44 6.30
N LEU A 148 3.12 -23.22 5.77
CA LEU A 148 3.46 -23.09 4.35
C LEU A 148 4.85 -23.68 4.05
N ASP A 149 4.94 -24.35 2.91
CA ASP A 149 6.23 -24.73 2.34
C ASP A 149 6.96 -23.47 1.77
N ARG A 150 8.20 -23.67 1.31
CA ARG A 150 9.02 -22.59 0.75
C ARG A 150 8.31 -21.88 -0.41
N LYS A 151 7.67 -22.62 -1.31
CA LYS A 151 6.97 -22.05 -2.47
C LYS A 151 5.76 -21.24 -2.04
N GLY A 152 4.91 -21.79 -1.20
CA GLY A 152 3.73 -21.10 -0.67
C GLY A 152 4.11 -19.85 0.11
N THR A 153 5.23 -19.88 0.86
CA THR A 153 5.77 -18.70 1.57
C THR A 153 6.19 -17.60 0.60
N ILE A 154 6.91 -17.94 -0.48
CA ILE A 154 7.30 -16.99 -1.53
C ILE A 154 6.06 -16.37 -2.16
N ASP A 155 5.07 -17.16 -2.57
CA ASP A 155 3.85 -16.70 -3.22
C ASP A 155 3.05 -15.77 -2.29
N MET A 156 2.95 -16.12 -1.01
CA MET A 156 2.27 -15.31 -0.01
C MET A 156 2.97 -13.95 0.23
N LEU A 157 4.29 -13.95 0.35
CA LEU A 157 5.07 -12.72 0.50
C LEU A 157 4.91 -11.79 -0.70
N MET A 158 4.98 -12.33 -1.91
CA MET A 158 4.77 -11.57 -3.15
C MET A 158 3.35 -10.99 -3.21
N LYS A 159 2.33 -11.80 -2.91
CA LYS A 159 0.92 -11.40 -2.87
C LYS A 159 0.67 -10.25 -1.88
N ALA A 160 1.19 -10.39 -0.66
CA ALA A 160 0.92 -9.45 0.42
C ALA A 160 1.66 -8.13 0.27
N THR A 161 2.87 -8.12 -0.30
CA THR A 161 3.79 -6.97 -0.24
C THR A 161 4.21 -6.42 -1.59
N GLY A 162 4.06 -7.20 -2.66
CA GLY A 162 4.57 -6.83 -3.99
C GLY A 162 6.09 -6.98 -4.13
N MET A 163 6.79 -7.65 -3.19
CA MET A 163 8.23 -7.87 -3.32
C MET A 163 8.58 -8.80 -4.48
N SER A 164 9.83 -8.74 -4.94
CA SER A 164 10.32 -9.64 -5.98
C SER A 164 10.45 -11.08 -5.47
N SER A 165 10.27 -12.05 -6.38
CA SER A 165 10.46 -13.48 -6.08
C SER A 165 11.86 -13.80 -5.54
N GLU A 166 12.90 -13.13 -6.07
CA GLU A 166 14.29 -13.26 -5.60
C GLU A 166 14.40 -12.87 -4.11
N LYS A 167 13.82 -11.72 -3.71
CA LYS A 167 13.88 -11.27 -2.32
C LYS A 167 13.02 -12.13 -1.40
N ALA A 168 11.85 -12.56 -1.87
CA ALA A 168 11.00 -13.49 -1.12
C ALA A 168 11.73 -14.83 -0.89
N GLY A 169 12.41 -15.37 -1.91
CA GLY A 169 13.24 -16.58 -1.79
C GLY A 169 14.37 -16.42 -0.77
N LEU A 170 15.11 -15.31 -0.85
CA LEU A 170 16.17 -15.02 0.11
C LEU A 170 15.65 -14.94 1.56
N LEU A 171 14.48 -14.35 1.77
CA LEU A 171 13.86 -14.27 3.11
C LEU A 171 13.48 -15.66 3.64
N CYS A 172 12.98 -16.55 2.78
CA CYS A 172 12.71 -17.94 3.16
C CYS A 172 13.98 -18.67 3.58
N ASP A 173 15.08 -18.50 2.81
CA ASP A 173 16.36 -19.19 3.08
C ASP A 173 17.01 -18.70 4.39
N VAL A 174 16.74 -17.45 4.80
CA VAL A 174 17.21 -16.90 6.09
C VAL A 174 16.29 -17.29 7.25
N ALA A 175 15.00 -17.52 6.98
CA ALA A 175 13.99 -17.81 8.01
C ALA A 175 13.92 -19.31 8.39
N GLY A 176 14.33 -20.21 7.49
CA GLY A 176 14.38 -21.68 7.67
C GLY A 176 15.73 -22.16 8.06
#